data_8b30a7255ccb8c47a1000fbc619cc5ea
#
_entry.id   8b30a7255ccb8c47a1000fbc619cc5ea
#
_cell.length_a   1.000
_cell.length_b   1.000
_cell.length_c   1.000
_cell.angle_alpha   90.00
_cell.angle_beta   90.00
_cell.angle_gamma   90.00
#
_symmetry.space_group_name_H-M   'P 1'
#
loop_
_entity.id
_entity.type
_entity.pdbx_description
1 polymer ?
#
loop_
_entity_poly.entity_id
_entity_poly.type
_entity_poly.pdbx_seq_one_letter_code
_entity_poly.pdbx_strand_id
1 'polypeptide(L)'
;SIAHAGYALIGVVAFSQLGAASVVFYLAAYIVTNLLAFGVVMAFSRVTGLEELKDYAGMSRRNPWLALLMLAAFLSLTGMPPFGGFVAKIFVFAAGVQAGYVWLVIVGIINSIIGVFYYLNAMKYVYLYRMPNEDEEKHPILLTRPYAIALAVLVLGVILIGTVFAPWFSWSDAAALNLF
;
A
#
# COMPACT_ATOMS: atom_id res chain seq x y z
N SER A 1 -6.48 -7.40 1.59
CA SER A 1 -7.61 -6.47 1.86
C SER A 1 -8.26 -6.70 3.22
N ILE A 2 -8.57 -7.94 3.64
CA ILE A 2 -9.23 -8.23 4.94
C ILE A 2 -8.45 -7.65 6.12
N ALA A 3 -7.14 -7.85 6.19
CA ALA A 3 -6.30 -7.29 7.24
C ALA A 3 -6.38 -5.75 7.34
N HIS A 4 -6.40 -5.06 6.19
CA HIS A 4 -6.49 -3.60 6.16
C HIS A 4 -7.87 -3.09 6.64
N ALA A 5 -8.95 -3.80 6.34
CA ALA A 5 -10.25 -3.53 6.92
C ALA A 5 -10.23 -3.70 8.46
N GLY A 6 -9.54 -4.75 8.94
CA GLY A 6 -9.34 -4.97 10.38
C GLY A 6 -8.58 -3.84 11.06
N TYR A 7 -7.55 -3.26 10.43
CA TYR A 7 -6.84 -2.10 11.00
C TYR A 7 -7.76 -0.87 11.07
N ALA A 8 -8.53 -0.58 10.03
CA ALA A 8 -9.48 0.52 10.06
C ALA A 8 -10.53 0.35 11.18
N LEU A 9 -10.99 -0.89 11.41
CA LEU A 9 -11.93 -1.20 12.49
C LEU A 9 -11.38 -0.89 13.89
N ILE A 10 -10.06 -0.96 14.12
CA ILE A 10 -9.46 -0.55 15.41
C ILE A 10 -9.77 0.93 15.69
N GLY A 11 -9.66 1.80 14.69
CA GLY A 11 -10.01 3.21 14.82
C GLY A 11 -11.51 3.44 15.04
N VAL A 12 -12.36 2.63 14.40
CA VAL A 12 -13.82 2.69 14.62
C VAL A 12 -14.18 2.29 16.06
N VAL A 13 -13.61 1.18 16.55
CA VAL A 13 -13.85 0.67 17.92
C VAL A 13 -13.30 1.62 18.99
N ALA A 14 -12.27 2.41 18.69
CA ALA A 14 -11.76 3.43 19.60
C ALA A 14 -12.79 4.49 19.96
N PHE A 15 -13.83 4.67 19.15
CA PHE A 15 -14.97 5.56 19.35
C PHE A 15 -14.58 6.92 19.94
N SER A 16 -13.63 7.59 19.27
CA SER A 16 -13.07 8.88 19.67
C SER A 16 -12.79 9.73 18.41
N GLN A 17 -12.66 11.05 18.59
CA GLN A 17 -12.30 11.96 17.49
C GLN A 17 -11.00 11.50 16.80
N LEU A 18 -9.96 11.16 17.58
CA LEU A 18 -8.72 10.62 17.04
C LEU A 18 -8.95 9.31 16.26
N GLY A 19 -9.83 8.44 16.75
CA GLY A 19 -10.22 7.20 16.06
C GLY A 19 -10.85 7.48 14.71
N ALA A 20 -11.85 8.35 14.65
CA ALA A 20 -12.53 8.72 13.41
C ALA A 20 -11.57 9.41 12.41
N ALA A 21 -10.79 10.39 12.87
CA ALA A 21 -9.77 11.05 12.04
C ALA A 21 -8.75 10.04 11.47
N SER A 22 -8.28 9.10 12.31
CA SER A 22 -7.36 8.06 11.90
C SER A 22 -7.93 7.13 10.84
N VAL A 23 -9.24 6.78 10.95
CA VAL A 23 -9.93 5.94 9.94
C VAL A 23 -10.00 6.67 8.60
N VAL A 24 -10.40 7.95 8.59
CA VAL A 24 -10.48 8.75 7.35
C VAL A 24 -9.12 8.84 6.68
N PHE A 25 -8.07 9.17 7.45
CA PHE A 25 -6.70 9.23 6.95
C PHE A 25 -6.22 7.86 6.43
N TYR A 26 -6.51 6.79 7.18
CA TYR A 26 -6.17 5.43 6.81
C TYR A 26 -6.79 5.02 5.48
N LEU A 27 -8.09 5.27 5.30
CA LEU A 27 -8.80 4.95 4.06
C LEU A 27 -8.26 5.75 2.88
N ALA A 28 -7.93 7.02 3.05
CA ALA A 28 -7.33 7.85 2.00
C ALA A 28 -5.98 7.27 1.55
N ALA A 29 -5.07 7.00 2.51
CA ALA A 29 -3.76 6.39 2.22
C ALA A 29 -3.89 4.99 1.58
N TYR A 30 -4.85 4.19 2.07
CA TYR A 30 -5.12 2.85 1.56
C TYR A 30 -5.66 2.87 0.13
N ILE A 31 -6.59 3.77 -0.21
CA ILE A 31 -7.14 3.91 -1.56
C ILE A 31 -6.03 4.25 -2.56
N VAL A 32 -5.22 5.27 -2.26
CA VAL A 32 -4.13 5.70 -3.16
C VAL A 32 -3.11 4.58 -3.36
N THR A 33 -2.76 3.87 -2.28
CA THR A 33 -1.81 2.75 -2.35
C THR A 33 -2.37 1.55 -3.14
N ASN A 34 -3.66 1.23 -2.97
CA ASN A 34 -4.30 0.16 -3.76
C ASN A 34 -4.42 0.52 -5.24
N LEU A 35 -4.78 1.76 -5.55
CA LEU A 35 -4.81 2.22 -6.94
C LEU A 35 -3.43 2.09 -7.60
N LEU A 36 -2.35 2.38 -6.86
CA LEU A 36 -0.98 2.16 -7.34
C LEU A 36 -0.72 0.66 -7.55
N ALA A 37 -0.97 -0.19 -6.56
CA ALA A 37 -0.72 -1.62 -6.63
C ALA A 37 -1.47 -2.29 -7.79
N PHE A 38 -2.78 -2.10 -7.85
CA PHE A 38 -3.62 -2.65 -8.92
C PHE A 38 -3.35 -1.98 -10.27
N GLY A 39 -2.98 -0.70 -10.29
CA GLY A 39 -2.54 -0.03 -11.50
C GLY A 39 -1.30 -0.69 -12.11
N VAL A 40 -0.34 -1.10 -11.28
CA VAL A 40 0.83 -1.87 -11.74
C VAL A 40 0.42 -3.25 -12.25
N VAL A 41 -0.44 -3.97 -11.52
CA VAL A 41 -0.97 -5.28 -11.95
C VAL A 41 -1.68 -5.17 -13.29
N MET A 42 -2.58 -4.21 -13.46
CA MET A 42 -3.31 -3.98 -14.72
C MET A 42 -2.37 -3.59 -15.86
N ALA A 43 -1.33 -2.77 -15.58
CA ALA A 43 -0.34 -2.40 -16.58
C ALA A 43 0.44 -3.62 -17.08
N PHE A 44 0.82 -4.51 -16.17
CA PHE A 44 1.50 -5.76 -16.47
C PHE A 44 0.60 -6.70 -17.27
N SER A 45 -0.58 -7.02 -16.76
CA SER A 45 -1.53 -7.94 -17.40
C SER A 45 -1.94 -7.46 -18.79
N ARG A 46 -2.15 -6.16 -18.99
CA ARG A 46 -2.52 -5.59 -20.29
C ARG A 46 -1.46 -5.81 -21.37
N VAL A 47 -0.18 -5.80 -21.00
CA VAL A 47 0.92 -5.95 -21.96
C VAL A 47 1.29 -7.41 -22.17
N THR A 48 1.24 -8.22 -21.12
CA THR A 48 1.68 -9.63 -21.17
C THR A 48 0.54 -10.63 -21.37
N GLY A 49 -0.69 -10.27 -21.02
CA GLY A 49 -1.83 -11.19 -20.97
C GLY A 49 -1.77 -12.20 -19.81
N LEU A 50 -0.84 -12.03 -18.85
CA LEU A 50 -0.56 -12.95 -17.75
C LEU A 50 -0.99 -12.33 -16.42
N GLU A 51 -1.44 -13.18 -15.46
CA GLU A 51 -2.01 -12.72 -14.20
C GLU A 51 -1.53 -13.51 -12.98
N GLU A 52 -0.85 -14.64 -13.16
CA GLU A 52 -0.36 -15.42 -12.04
C GLU A 52 0.88 -14.80 -11.40
N LEU A 53 1.06 -15.02 -10.10
CA LEU A 53 2.19 -14.47 -9.34
C LEU A 53 3.55 -14.88 -9.92
N LYS A 54 3.66 -16.12 -10.42
CA LYS A 54 4.89 -16.62 -11.06
C LYS A 54 5.25 -15.88 -12.35
N ASP A 55 4.27 -15.29 -13.03
CA ASP A 55 4.47 -14.60 -14.30
C ASP A 55 5.20 -13.26 -14.13
N TYR A 56 5.21 -12.73 -12.90
CA TYR A 56 5.98 -11.53 -12.53
C TYR A 56 7.49 -11.80 -12.40
N ALA A 57 7.94 -13.05 -12.58
CA ALA A 57 9.36 -13.37 -12.60
C ALA A 57 10.10 -12.52 -13.65
N GLY A 58 11.22 -11.93 -13.24
CA GLY A 58 12.04 -11.08 -14.12
C GLY A 58 11.44 -9.70 -14.46
N MET A 59 10.29 -9.31 -13.89
CA MET A 59 9.66 -8.01 -14.18
C MET A 59 10.62 -6.84 -13.96
N SER A 60 11.46 -6.90 -12.92
CA SER A 60 12.44 -5.86 -12.63
C SER A 60 13.48 -5.63 -13.74
N ARG A 61 13.75 -6.64 -14.57
CA ARG A 61 14.66 -6.55 -15.72
C ARG A 61 13.93 -6.08 -16.98
N ARG A 62 12.67 -6.49 -17.14
CA ARG A 62 11.82 -6.10 -18.29
C ARG A 62 11.31 -4.66 -18.19
N ASN A 63 10.98 -4.20 -16.99
CA ASN A 63 10.61 -2.81 -16.69
C ASN A 63 10.96 -2.47 -15.23
N PRO A 64 12.17 -1.91 -14.97
CA PRO A 64 12.60 -1.54 -13.61
C PRO A 64 11.69 -0.52 -12.94
N TRP A 65 11.12 0.41 -13.73
CA TRP A 65 10.19 1.42 -13.21
C TRP A 65 8.91 0.79 -12.67
N LEU A 66 8.30 -0.11 -13.44
CA LEU A 66 7.08 -0.81 -13.02
C LEU A 66 7.32 -1.66 -11.76
N ALA A 67 8.48 -2.32 -11.69
CA ALA A 67 8.90 -3.09 -10.51
C ALA A 67 9.09 -2.19 -9.28
N LEU A 68 9.69 -1.01 -9.45
CA LEU A 68 9.86 -0.03 -8.37
C LEU A 68 8.51 0.49 -7.85
N LEU A 69 7.55 0.74 -8.73
CA LEU A 69 6.21 1.17 -8.35
C LEU A 69 5.48 0.09 -7.55
N MET A 70 5.61 -1.18 -7.94
CA MET A 70 5.06 -2.32 -7.18
C MET A 70 5.72 -2.44 -5.81
N LEU A 71 7.04 -2.29 -5.73
CA LEU A 71 7.78 -2.27 -4.47
C LEU A 71 7.27 -1.15 -3.56
N ALA A 72 7.14 0.08 -4.05
CA ALA A 72 6.64 1.21 -3.28
C ALA A 72 5.22 0.97 -2.75
N ALA A 73 4.33 0.42 -3.59
CA ALA A 73 2.98 0.06 -3.18
C ALA A 73 2.99 -0.99 -2.06
N PHE A 74 3.77 -2.05 -2.19
CA PHE A 74 3.84 -3.11 -1.19
C PHE A 74 4.51 -2.65 0.11
N LEU A 75 5.56 -1.83 0.05
CA LEU A 75 6.16 -1.22 1.23
C LEU A 75 5.16 -0.30 1.97
N SER A 76 4.32 0.43 1.24
CA SER A 76 3.24 1.19 1.85
C SER A 76 2.19 0.29 2.52
N LEU A 77 1.73 -0.77 1.84
CA LEU A 77 0.76 -1.73 2.41
C LEU A 77 1.32 -2.47 3.64
N THR A 78 2.59 -2.81 3.64
CA THR A 78 3.24 -3.39 4.84
C THR A 78 3.34 -2.39 5.99
N GLY A 79 3.35 -1.09 5.69
CA GLY A 79 3.51 -0.03 6.68
C GLY A 79 4.97 0.24 6.97
N MET A 80 5.80 0.35 5.94
CA MET A 80 7.20 0.79 6.07
C MET A 80 7.35 2.30 5.81
N PRO A 81 8.18 3.02 6.59
CA PRO A 81 8.54 4.39 6.26
C PRO A 81 9.26 4.43 4.89
N PRO A 82 9.13 5.51 4.12
CA PRO A 82 8.45 6.78 4.37
C PRO A 82 7.01 6.85 3.80
N PHE A 83 6.36 5.74 3.56
CA PHE A 83 5.09 5.67 2.84
C PHE A 83 3.86 5.93 3.74
N GLY A 84 2.76 6.37 3.10
CA GLY A 84 1.51 6.75 3.78
C GLY A 84 0.89 5.65 4.64
N GLY A 85 1.03 4.39 4.24
CA GLY A 85 0.53 3.25 5.02
C GLY A 85 1.18 3.08 6.40
N PHE A 86 2.44 3.51 6.56
CA PHE A 86 3.11 3.52 7.87
C PHE A 86 2.44 4.52 8.82
N VAL A 87 2.30 5.77 8.38
CA VAL A 87 1.70 6.84 9.19
C VAL A 87 0.25 6.52 9.54
N ALA A 88 -0.50 6.00 8.57
CA ALA A 88 -1.88 5.59 8.77
C ALA A 88 -2.04 4.52 9.86
N LYS A 89 -1.16 3.50 9.88
CA LYS A 89 -1.16 2.47 10.92
C LYS A 89 -0.81 3.05 12.29
N ILE A 90 0.18 3.96 12.37
CA ILE A 90 0.54 4.60 13.64
C ILE A 90 -0.66 5.31 14.26
N PHE A 91 -1.39 6.12 13.48
CA PHE A 91 -2.54 6.86 14.02
C PHE A 91 -3.67 5.94 14.47
N VAL A 92 -4.02 4.92 13.67
CA VAL A 92 -5.07 3.97 14.05
C VAL A 92 -4.69 3.18 15.29
N PHE A 93 -3.44 2.72 15.41
CA PHE A 93 -2.96 2.01 16.58
C PHE A 93 -2.86 2.92 17.81
N ALA A 94 -2.44 4.17 17.64
CA ALA A 94 -2.43 5.15 18.72
C ALA A 94 -3.85 5.41 19.26
N ALA A 95 -4.83 5.54 18.38
CA ALA A 95 -6.23 5.68 18.78
C ALA A 95 -6.73 4.46 19.57
N GLY A 96 -6.39 3.25 19.13
CA GLY A 96 -6.75 2.02 19.83
C GLY A 96 -6.11 1.91 21.22
N VAL A 97 -4.84 2.31 21.36
CA VAL A 97 -4.15 2.34 22.66
C VAL A 97 -4.77 3.37 23.59
N GLN A 98 -5.05 4.61 23.12
CA GLN A 98 -5.67 5.66 23.92
C GLN A 98 -7.07 5.28 24.40
N ALA A 99 -7.81 4.51 23.61
CA ALA A 99 -9.12 3.99 23.98
C ALA A 99 -9.06 2.76 24.92
N GLY A 100 -7.86 2.29 25.31
CA GLY A 100 -7.67 1.15 26.21
C GLY A 100 -7.69 -0.22 25.52
N TYR A 101 -7.83 -0.30 24.19
CA TYR A 101 -7.87 -1.55 23.44
C TYR A 101 -6.47 -2.06 23.04
N VAL A 102 -5.54 -2.07 23.99
CA VAL A 102 -4.14 -2.46 23.76
C VAL A 102 -4.01 -3.87 23.18
N TRP A 103 -4.82 -4.82 23.66
CA TRP A 103 -4.83 -6.20 23.15
C TRP A 103 -5.19 -6.27 21.66
N LEU A 104 -6.15 -5.45 21.20
CA LEU A 104 -6.59 -5.39 19.82
C LEU A 104 -5.48 -4.81 18.92
N VAL A 105 -4.77 -3.81 19.42
CA VAL A 105 -3.59 -3.23 18.74
C VAL A 105 -2.48 -4.26 18.60
N ILE A 106 -2.21 -5.06 19.65
CA ILE A 106 -1.21 -6.15 19.59
C ILE A 106 -1.58 -7.16 18.49
N VAL A 107 -2.84 -7.58 18.42
CA VAL A 107 -3.31 -8.47 17.34
C VAL A 107 -3.12 -7.80 15.98
N GLY A 108 -3.42 -6.51 15.85
CA GLY A 108 -3.20 -5.74 14.63
C GLY A 108 -1.73 -5.71 14.21
N ILE A 109 -0.82 -5.47 15.14
CA ILE A 109 0.64 -5.46 14.87
C ILE A 109 1.11 -6.84 14.40
N ILE A 110 0.73 -7.91 15.11
CA ILE A 110 1.09 -9.29 14.72
C ILE A 110 0.59 -9.60 13.31
N ASN A 111 -0.65 -9.25 13.02
CA ASN A 111 -1.23 -9.45 11.69
C ASN A 111 -0.51 -8.60 10.61
N SER A 112 -0.04 -7.41 10.96
CA SER A 112 0.79 -6.60 10.05
C SER A 112 2.12 -7.29 9.72
N ILE A 113 2.79 -7.90 10.71
CA ILE A 113 4.03 -8.67 10.51
C ILE A 113 3.78 -9.87 9.59
N ILE A 114 2.68 -10.60 9.80
CA ILE A 114 2.29 -11.71 8.92
C ILE A 114 2.08 -11.20 7.49
N GLY A 115 1.44 -10.04 7.33
CA GLY A 115 1.23 -9.40 6.03
C GLY A 115 2.52 -9.11 5.26
N VAL A 116 3.59 -8.71 5.96
CA VAL A 116 4.92 -8.49 5.36
C VAL A 116 5.40 -9.72 4.60
N PHE A 117 5.21 -10.92 5.17
CA PHE A 117 5.64 -12.17 4.54
C PHE A 117 5.00 -12.37 3.15
N TYR A 118 3.69 -12.11 3.02
CA TYR A 118 2.99 -12.26 1.75
C TYR A 118 3.48 -11.27 0.70
N TYR A 119 3.67 -10.01 1.06
CA TYR A 119 4.17 -8.99 0.14
C TYR A 119 5.62 -9.25 -0.27
N LEU A 120 6.49 -9.64 0.67
CA LEU A 120 7.86 -10.01 0.36
C LEU A 120 7.94 -11.24 -0.54
N ASN A 121 7.04 -12.22 -0.37
CA ASN A 121 6.98 -13.38 -1.26
C ASN A 121 6.65 -12.97 -2.71
N ALA A 122 5.72 -12.04 -2.91
CA ALA A 122 5.44 -11.49 -4.24
C ALA A 122 6.65 -10.74 -4.82
N MET A 123 7.37 -9.97 -3.99
CA MET A 123 8.57 -9.25 -4.43
C MET A 123 9.73 -10.16 -4.82
N LYS A 124 9.82 -11.39 -4.27
CA LYS A 124 10.80 -12.38 -4.74
C LYS A 124 10.59 -12.72 -6.22
N TYR A 125 9.36 -12.88 -6.67
CA TYR A 125 9.08 -13.11 -8.10
C TYR A 125 9.52 -11.92 -8.93
N VAL A 126 9.17 -10.72 -8.54
CA VAL A 126 9.50 -9.50 -9.27
C VAL A 126 11.00 -9.27 -9.42
N TYR A 127 11.79 -9.54 -8.37
CA TYR A 127 13.20 -9.14 -8.31
C TYR A 127 14.20 -10.29 -8.37
N LEU A 128 13.89 -11.45 -7.78
CA LEU A 128 14.85 -12.53 -7.59
C LEU A 128 14.70 -13.66 -8.60
N TYR A 129 13.46 -14.06 -8.90
CA TYR A 129 13.25 -15.17 -9.83
C TYR A 129 13.44 -14.71 -11.27
N ARG A 130 13.94 -15.63 -12.11
CA ARG A 130 14.09 -15.45 -13.54
C ARG A 130 12.96 -16.17 -14.29
N MET A 131 12.65 -15.68 -15.47
CA MET A 131 11.78 -16.41 -16.38
C MET A 131 12.46 -17.70 -16.84
N PRO A 132 11.70 -18.79 -17.05
CA PRO A 132 12.25 -20.04 -17.58
C PRO A 132 12.85 -19.86 -18.98
N ASN A 133 12.34 -18.90 -19.76
CA ASN A 133 12.80 -18.58 -21.10
C ASN A 133 13.56 -17.25 -21.09
N GLU A 134 14.88 -17.29 -21.27
CA GLU A 134 15.73 -16.09 -21.27
C GLU A 134 15.41 -15.12 -22.43
N ASP A 135 14.86 -15.60 -23.53
CA ASP A 135 14.50 -14.74 -24.66
C ASP A 135 13.27 -13.88 -24.34
N GLU A 136 12.33 -14.40 -23.58
CA GLU A 136 11.17 -13.62 -23.10
C GLU A 136 11.58 -12.54 -22.10
N GLU A 137 12.61 -12.77 -21.29
CA GLU A 137 13.15 -11.79 -20.34
C GLU A 137 13.75 -10.56 -21.06
N LYS A 138 14.17 -10.69 -22.32
CA LYS A 138 14.70 -9.59 -23.13
C LYS A 138 13.61 -8.67 -23.71
N HIS A 139 12.33 -9.09 -23.70
CA HIS A 139 11.23 -8.28 -24.22
C HIS A 139 10.78 -7.26 -23.17
N PRO A 140 10.96 -5.94 -23.40
CA PRO A 140 10.56 -4.93 -22.44
C PRO A 140 9.05 -4.81 -22.33
N ILE A 141 8.56 -4.57 -21.13
CA ILE A 141 7.16 -4.23 -20.87
C ILE A 141 7.00 -2.73 -21.13
N LEU A 142 6.45 -2.37 -22.28
CA LEU A 142 6.28 -0.98 -22.67
C LEU A 142 4.95 -0.43 -22.15
N LEU A 143 5.02 0.67 -21.40
CA LEU A 143 3.84 1.38 -20.93
C LEU A 143 3.48 2.54 -21.85
N THR A 144 2.20 2.76 -22.07
CA THR A 144 1.73 3.99 -22.72
C THR A 144 1.98 5.20 -21.82
N ARG A 145 2.31 6.36 -22.40
CA ARG A 145 2.62 7.58 -21.65
C ARG A 145 1.55 7.97 -20.62
N PRO A 146 0.24 7.96 -20.94
CA PRO A 146 -0.79 8.30 -19.96
C PRO A 146 -0.78 7.36 -18.74
N TYR A 147 -0.53 6.08 -18.96
CA TYR A 147 -0.47 5.07 -17.88
C TYR A 147 0.73 5.31 -16.97
N ALA A 148 1.90 5.57 -17.57
CA ALA A 148 3.11 5.89 -16.82
C ALA A 148 2.95 7.16 -15.96
N ILE A 149 2.29 8.20 -16.49
CA ILE A 149 2.00 9.43 -15.77
C ILE A 149 1.04 9.16 -14.60
N ALA A 150 -0.04 8.42 -14.83
CA ALA A 150 -1.00 8.08 -13.78
C ALA A 150 -0.33 7.34 -12.62
N LEU A 151 0.50 6.34 -12.92
CA LEU A 151 1.24 5.59 -11.89
C LEU A 151 2.27 6.48 -11.17
N ALA A 152 2.94 7.40 -11.88
CA ALA A 152 3.87 8.36 -11.28
C ALA A 152 3.15 9.30 -10.29
N VAL A 153 1.97 9.79 -10.64
CA VAL A 153 1.14 10.62 -9.75
C VAL A 153 0.73 9.82 -8.51
N LEU A 154 0.34 8.56 -8.67
CA LEU A 154 -0.07 7.72 -7.54
C LEU A 154 1.09 7.43 -6.58
N VAL A 155 2.29 7.10 -7.08
CA VAL A 155 3.44 6.86 -6.19
C VAL A 155 3.88 8.13 -5.47
N LEU A 156 3.84 9.29 -6.15
CA LEU A 156 4.08 10.58 -5.51
C LEU A 156 3.04 10.83 -4.41
N GLY A 157 1.77 10.53 -4.64
CA GLY A 157 0.72 10.62 -3.63
C GLY A 157 1.00 9.74 -2.42
N VAL A 158 1.40 8.48 -2.63
CA VAL A 158 1.76 7.55 -1.54
C VAL A 158 2.93 8.07 -0.70
N ILE A 159 3.96 8.66 -1.35
CA ILE A 159 5.12 9.23 -0.66
C ILE A 159 4.72 10.53 0.08
N LEU A 160 3.98 11.42 -0.56
CA LEU A 160 3.57 12.70 0.03
C LEU A 160 2.66 12.50 1.25
N ILE A 161 1.71 11.57 1.20
CA ILE A 161 0.86 11.22 2.35
C ILE A 161 1.70 10.69 3.52
N GLY A 162 2.80 10.01 3.25
CA GLY A 162 3.70 9.48 4.29
C GLY A 162 4.70 10.49 4.84
N THR A 163 5.24 11.36 3.99
CA THR A 163 6.30 12.32 4.38
C THR A 163 5.75 13.66 4.85
N VAL A 164 4.68 14.14 4.21
CA VAL A 164 4.01 15.41 4.53
C VAL A 164 2.59 15.10 5.03
N PHE A 165 2.50 14.31 6.10
CA PHE A 165 1.22 13.80 6.58
C PHE A 165 0.36 14.84 7.31
N ALA A 166 0.96 15.88 7.89
CA ALA A 166 0.28 16.84 8.75
C ALA A 166 -0.95 17.53 8.11
N PRO A 167 -0.90 18.10 6.89
CA PRO A 167 -2.06 18.70 6.27
C PRO A 167 -3.16 17.66 5.96
N TRP A 168 -2.77 16.47 5.54
CA TRP A 168 -3.73 15.39 5.24
C TRP A 168 -4.44 14.90 6.49
N PHE A 169 -3.70 14.79 7.60
CA PHE A 169 -4.28 14.41 8.88
C PHE A 169 -5.18 15.51 9.43
N SER A 170 -4.81 16.79 9.32
CA SER A 170 -5.67 17.89 9.76
C SER A 170 -7.01 17.96 9.00
N TRP A 171 -7.02 17.63 7.70
CA TRP A 171 -8.26 17.49 6.94
C TRP A 171 -9.10 16.31 7.41
N SER A 172 -8.47 15.19 7.75
CA SER A 172 -9.15 14.02 8.31
C SER A 172 -9.76 14.32 9.68
N ASP A 173 -9.04 15.08 10.50
CA ASP A 173 -9.49 15.53 11.81
C ASP A 173 -10.68 16.51 11.70
N ALA A 174 -10.59 17.48 10.80
CA ALA A 174 -11.68 18.40 10.50
C ALA A 174 -12.94 17.67 9.99
N ALA A 175 -12.78 16.60 9.20
CA ALA A 175 -13.90 15.77 8.75
C ALA A 175 -14.53 14.96 9.91
N ALA A 176 -13.73 14.59 10.91
CA ALA A 176 -14.17 13.82 12.07
C ALA A 176 -14.90 14.69 13.13
N LEU A 177 -14.63 16.00 13.19
CA LEU A 177 -15.23 16.93 14.16
C LEU A 177 -16.77 16.93 14.15
N ASN A 178 -17.38 16.64 13.02
CA ASN A 178 -18.85 16.62 12.90
C ASN A 178 -19.50 15.28 13.35
N LEU A 179 -18.67 14.31 13.77
CA LEU A 179 -19.14 12.99 14.21
C LEU A 179 -19.18 12.85 15.73
N PHE A 180 -18.52 13.75 16.44
CA PHE A 180 -18.43 13.83 17.90
C PHE A 180 -18.69 15.26 18.37
#